data_42a708ba582bfa525dff7323b6875957
#
_entry.id   42a708ba582bfa525dff7323b6875957
#
_cell.length_a   1.000
_cell.length_b   1.000
_cell.length_c   1.000
_cell.angle_alpha   90.00
_cell.angle_beta   90.00
_cell.angle_gamma   90.00
#
_symmetry.space_group_name_H-M   'P 1'
#
loop_
_entity.id
_entity.type
_entity.pdbx_description
1 polymer ?
#
loop_
_entity_poly.entity_id
_entity_poly.type
_entity_poly.pdbx_seq_one_letter_code
_entity_poly.pdbx_strand_id
1 'polypeptide(L)'
;VVWHISEDIDRFECAYVRPANGRKVSPPPPRDVRAVQYFAYPDWKFDRLRRDYPDGRFESGADIAPDEWINLCVEVGVTTVTVRVDGRVALHDIEAKGDPATGGALGLWVDIGTEAFFSNLRVTPAQS
;
A
#
# COMPACT_ATOMS: atom_id res chain seq x y z
N VAL A 1 -4.27 3.73 1.66
CA VAL A 1 -5.48 3.75 0.83
C VAL A 1 -6.01 2.32 0.67
N VAL A 2 -7.29 2.18 0.80
CA VAL A 2 -8.00 0.91 0.72
C VAL A 2 -9.00 0.99 -0.43
N TRP A 3 -9.08 -0.06 -1.25
CA TRP A 3 -9.99 -0.11 -2.38
C TRP A 3 -10.58 -1.52 -2.55
N HIS A 4 -11.54 -1.65 -3.46
CA HIS A 4 -12.31 -2.89 -3.67
C HIS A 4 -12.90 -3.41 -2.36
N ILE A 5 -13.43 -2.49 -1.54
CA ILE A 5 -14.01 -2.84 -0.25
C ILE A 5 -15.38 -3.50 -0.45
N SER A 6 -15.56 -4.69 0.11
CA SER A 6 -16.84 -5.38 0.10
C SER A 6 -17.88 -4.68 0.97
N GLU A 7 -19.16 -5.00 0.76
CA GLU A 7 -20.27 -4.40 1.51
C GLU A 7 -20.10 -4.59 3.02
N ASP A 8 -19.64 -5.76 3.46
CA ASP A 8 -19.45 -6.08 4.88
C ASP A 8 -18.05 -5.69 5.40
N ILE A 9 -17.23 -5.08 4.57
CA ILE A 9 -15.85 -4.67 4.89
C ILE A 9 -14.99 -5.87 5.33
N ASP A 10 -15.30 -7.05 4.85
CA ASP A 10 -14.57 -8.27 5.17
C ASP A 10 -13.54 -8.65 4.08
N ARG A 11 -13.53 -7.93 2.96
CA ARG A 11 -12.57 -8.09 1.87
C ARG A 11 -12.19 -6.74 1.30
N PHE A 12 -10.90 -6.51 1.09
CA PHE A 12 -10.39 -5.29 0.48
C PHE A 12 -8.92 -5.45 0.10
N GLU A 13 -8.41 -4.52 -0.71
CA GLU A 13 -6.99 -4.36 -0.98
C GLU A 13 -6.50 -3.07 -0.35
N CYS A 14 -5.22 -3.01 -0.02
CA CYS A 14 -4.62 -1.86 0.64
C CYS A 14 -3.19 -1.63 0.19
N ALA A 15 -2.82 -0.37 0.06
CA ALA A 15 -1.43 0.06 -0.02
C ALA A 15 -1.21 1.12 1.06
N TYR A 16 -0.15 0.97 1.84
CA TYR A 16 0.15 1.89 2.93
C TYR A 16 1.66 2.08 3.11
N VAL A 17 2.00 3.08 3.89
CA VAL A 17 3.39 3.41 4.20
C VAL A 17 3.67 3.23 5.68
N ARG A 18 4.92 2.88 5.98
CA ARG A 18 5.47 2.83 7.35
C ARG A 18 6.59 3.86 7.44
N PRO A 19 6.27 5.12 7.82
CA PRO A 19 7.28 6.18 7.82
C PRO A 19 8.48 5.89 8.73
N ALA A 20 8.28 5.15 9.82
CA ALA A 20 9.38 4.74 10.70
C ALA A 20 10.39 3.79 10.03
N ASN A 21 10.04 3.21 8.87
CA ASN A 21 10.92 2.39 8.06
C ASN A 21 11.47 3.16 6.85
N GLY A 22 11.17 4.45 6.73
CA GLY A 22 11.66 5.28 5.63
C GLY A 22 13.17 5.46 5.64
N ARG A 23 13.77 5.63 4.45
CA ARG A 23 15.23 5.77 4.33
C ARG A 23 15.77 6.98 5.06
N LYS A 24 14.97 8.04 5.23
CA LYS A 24 15.39 9.26 5.95
C LYS A 24 15.68 9.00 7.44
N VAL A 25 15.13 7.91 8.00
CA VAL A 25 15.37 7.51 9.39
C VAL A 25 16.47 6.46 9.52
N SER A 26 17.00 5.99 8.41
CA SER A 26 18.06 4.98 8.35
C SER A 26 17.78 3.74 9.19
N PRO A 27 16.64 3.06 9.00
CA PRO A 27 16.32 1.86 9.79
C PRO A 27 17.28 0.72 9.45
N PRO A 28 17.59 -0.18 10.40
CA PRO A 28 18.43 -1.33 10.12
C PRO A 28 17.71 -2.33 9.18
N PRO A 29 18.45 -3.05 8.33
CA PRO A 29 17.85 -4.13 7.53
C PRO A 29 17.19 -5.19 8.43
N PRO A 30 16.08 -5.79 8.00
CA PRO A 30 15.40 -5.63 6.69
C PRO A 30 14.35 -4.50 6.65
N ARG A 31 14.23 -3.69 7.68
CA ARG A 31 13.22 -2.63 7.78
C ARG A 31 13.39 -1.55 6.71
N ASP A 32 14.61 -1.34 6.23
CA ASP A 32 14.94 -0.35 5.21
C ASP A 32 14.24 -0.59 3.85
N VAL A 33 13.75 -1.79 3.60
CA VAL A 33 13.00 -2.15 2.38
C VAL A 33 11.51 -2.44 2.70
N ARG A 34 11.01 -1.98 3.84
CA ARG A 34 9.65 -2.25 4.32
C ARG A 34 8.86 -0.98 4.63
N ALA A 35 9.12 0.10 3.90
CA ALA A 35 8.42 1.37 4.09
C ALA A 35 7.08 1.42 3.36
N VAL A 36 6.94 0.73 2.23
CA VAL A 36 5.71 0.67 1.43
C VAL A 36 5.26 -0.77 1.35
N GLN A 37 3.97 -1.00 1.59
CA GLN A 37 3.40 -2.35 1.63
C GLN A 37 2.08 -2.40 0.88
N TYR A 38 1.88 -3.48 0.11
CA TYR A 38 0.59 -3.90 -0.43
C TYR A 38 0.08 -5.12 0.33
N PHE A 39 -1.23 -5.22 0.54
CA PHE A 39 -1.85 -6.47 0.99
C PHE A 39 -3.29 -6.57 0.52
N ALA A 40 -3.85 -7.77 0.58
CA ALA A 40 -5.26 -8.03 0.32
C ALA A 40 -5.85 -8.80 1.50
N TYR A 41 -6.87 -8.23 2.11
CA TYR A 41 -7.50 -8.80 3.30
C TYR A 41 -8.66 -9.73 2.89
N PRO A 42 -8.87 -10.88 3.52
CA PRO A 42 -8.13 -11.41 4.68
C PRO A 42 -7.02 -12.41 4.33
N ASP A 43 -6.97 -12.91 3.09
CA ASP A 43 -6.16 -14.08 2.75
C ASP A 43 -4.70 -13.76 2.44
N TRP A 44 -4.38 -12.52 2.08
CA TRP A 44 -3.07 -12.10 1.63
C TRP A 44 -2.55 -10.92 2.43
N LYS A 45 -2.35 -11.14 3.76
CA LYS A 45 -1.73 -10.15 4.62
C LYS A 45 -0.22 -10.13 4.42
N PHE A 46 0.46 -9.14 5.00
CA PHE A 46 1.89 -8.93 4.77
C PHE A 46 2.76 -10.14 5.11
N ASP A 47 2.42 -10.88 6.15
CA ASP A 47 3.17 -12.06 6.60
C ASP A 47 3.11 -13.19 5.58
N ARG A 48 1.95 -13.45 5.00
CA ARG A 48 1.79 -14.44 3.94
C ARG A 48 2.52 -14.03 2.68
N LEU A 49 2.43 -12.76 2.30
CA LEU A 49 3.12 -12.24 1.12
C LEU A 49 4.64 -12.38 1.25
N ARG A 50 5.21 -12.10 2.43
CA ARG A 50 6.64 -12.31 2.68
C ARG A 50 7.04 -13.77 2.61
N ARG A 51 6.22 -14.65 3.17
CA ARG A 51 6.51 -16.09 3.20
C ARG A 51 6.44 -16.71 1.81
N ASP A 52 5.39 -16.38 1.05
CA ASP A 52 5.13 -16.99 -0.25
C ASP A 52 5.95 -16.32 -1.37
N TYR A 53 6.38 -15.07 -1.17
CA TYR A 53 7.18 -14.29 -2.11
C TYR A 53 8.41 -13.72 -1.41
N PRO A 54 9.43 -14.56 -1.13
CA PRO A 54 10.58 -14.13 -0.34
C PRO A 54 11.48 -13.11 -1.04
N ASP A 55 11.25 -12.83 -2.33
CA ASP A 55 11.94 -11.76 -3.06
C ASP A 55 11.47 -10.35 -2.64
N GLY A 56 10.42 -10.25 -1.81
CA GLY A 56 9.95 -8.98 -1.27
C GLY A 56 9.19 -8.11 -2.27
N ARG A 57 8.61 -8.69 -3.31
CA ARG A 57 7.96 -7.93 -4.41
C ARG A 57 6.76 -7.09 -4.00
N PHE A 58 6.16 -7.34 -2.83
CA PHE A 58 4.98 -6.63 -2.35
C PHE A 58 5.30 -5.53 -1.33
N GLU A 59 6.56 -5.26 -1.09
CA GLU A 59 7.01 -4.18 -0.22
C GLU A 59 8.29 -3.55 -0.76
N SER A 60 8.56 -2.31 -0.35
CA SER A 60 9.71 -1.56 -0.85
C SER A 60 10.13 -0.48 0.13
N GLY A 61 11.35 -0.03 0.03
CA GLY A 61 11.81 1.18 0.70
C GLY A 61 11.26 2.44 0.04
N ALA A 62 11.33 3.55 0.74
CA ALA A 62 10.98 4.88 0.23
C ALA A 62 11.70 5.96 1.01
N ASP A 63 11.89 7.13 0.38
CA ASP A 63 12.58 8.28 0.98
C ASP A 63 11.59 9.11 1.81
N ILE A 64 11.13 8.55 2.92
CA ILE A 64 10.13 9.14 3.81
C ILE A 64 10.60 9.08 5.26
N ALA A 65 9.92 9.85 6.12
CA ALA A 65 10.12 9.85 7.56
C ALA A 65 8.78 10.16 8.26
N PRO A 66 8.65 9.84 9.58
CA PRO A 66 7.51 10.33 10.36
C PRO A 66 7.44 11.86 10.38
N ASP A 67 6.22 12.37 10.60
CA ASP A 67 5.94 13.79 10.76
C ASP A 67 6.21 14.63 9.50
N GLU A 68 6.17 14.00 8.33
CA GLU A 68 6.26 14.67 7.04
C GLU A 68 5.02 14.34 6.20
N TRP A 69 4.57 15.32 5.40
CA TRP A 69 3.55 15.05 4.39
C TRP A 69 4.15 14.17 3.29
N ILE A 70 3.42 13.13 2.92
CA ILE A 70 3.81 12.16 1.91
C ILE A 70 2.71 12.12 0.85
N ASN A 71 3.09 12.22 -0.42
CA ASN A 71 2.16 12.00 -1.53
C ASN A 71 2.14 10.50 -1.86
N LEU A 72 0.99 9.87 -1.67
CA LEU A 72 0.80 8.47 -1.98
C LEU A 72 -0.14 8.34 -3.17
N CYS A 73 0.32 7.72 -4.24
CA CYS A 73 -0.47 7.48 -5.44
C CYS A 73 -0.56 5.98 -5.70
N VAL A 74 -1.78 5.48 -5.88
CA VAL A 74 -2.03 4.07 -6.18
C VAL A 74 -2.75 3.98 -7.52
N GLU A 75 -2.14 3.28 -8.48
CA GLU A 75 -2.73 3.01 -9.78
C GLU A 75 -3.25 1.57 -9.77
N VAL A 76 -4.56 1.42 -9.81
CA VAL A 76 -5.21 0.11 -9.76
C VAL A 76 -5.61 -0.30 -11.18
N GLY A 77 -4.94 -1.32 -11.71
CA GLY A 77 -5.30 -1.96 -12.98
C GLY A 77 -6.23 -3.13 -12.78
N VAL A 78 -6.48 -3.87 -13.84
CA VAL A 78 -7.35 -5.06 -13.78
C VAL A 78 -6.67 -6.18 -12.98
N THR A 79 -5.38 -6.39 -13.21
CA THR A 79 -4.63 -7.50 -12.60
C THR A 79 -3.38 -7.05 -11.86
N THR A 80 -3.01 -5.78 -11.97
CA THR A 80 -1.78 -5.26 -11.37
C THR A 80 -2.03 -3.94 -10.64
N VAL A 81 -1.11 -3.62 -9.72
CA VAL A 81 -1.13 -2.38 -8.94
C VAL A 81 0.25 -1.75 -9.00
N THR A 82 0.30 -0.43 -9.17
CA THR A 82 1.53 0.35 -9.08
C THR A 82 1.37 1.40 -7.99
N VAL A 83 2.35 1.51 -7.11
CA VAL A 83 2.34 2.47 -6.01
C VAL A 83 3.51 3.44 -6.16
N ARG A 84 3.20 4.74 -6.10
CA ARG A 84 4.20 5.81 -6.11
C ARG A 84 4.17 6.57 -4.80
N VAL A 85 5.35 6.91 -4.33
CA VAL A 85 5.53 7.72 -3.13
C VAL A 85 6.34 8.95 -3.52
N ASP A 86 5.77 10.14 -3.32
CA ASP A 86 6.37 11.42 -3.72
C ASP A 86 6.82 11.42 -5.19
N GLY A 87 5.98 10.84 -6.07
CA GLY A 87 6.23 10.76 -7.50
C GLY A 87 7.18 9.65 -7.95
N ARG A 88 7.77 8.89 -7.03
CA ARG A 88 8.69 7.80 -7.35
C ARG A 88 8.00 6.45 -7.21
N VAL A 89 8.23 5.56 -8.17
CA VAL A 89 7.68 4.20 -8.13
C VAL A 89 8.30 3.41 -6.99
N ALA A 90 7.46 2.94 -6.08
CA ALA A 90 7.84 2.05 -4.99
C ALA A 90 7.50 0.59 -5.30
N LEU A 91 6.28 0.36 -5.81
CA LEU A 91 5.84 -0.97 -6.25
C LEU A 91 5.36 -0.84 -7.70
N HIS A 92 5.95 -1.59 -8.62
CA HIS A 92 5.67 -1.47 -10.05
C HIS A 92 4.98 -2.72 -10.59
N ASP A 93 3.76 -2.55 -11.10
CA ASP A 93 2.97 -3.60 -11.75
C ASP A 93 2.95 -4.91 -10.95
N ILE A 94 2.76 -4.81 -9.63
CA ILE A 94 2.67 -6.01 -8.80
C ILE A 94 1.34 -6.72 -9.04
N GLU A 95 1.35 -8.04 -8.93
CA GLU A 95 0.15 -8.85 -9.08
C GLU A 95 -0.87 -8.53 -7.99
N ALA A 96 -2.07 -8.09 -8.38
CA ALA A 96 -3.14 -7.86 -7.43
C ALA A 96 -3.68 -9.19 -6.90
N LYS A 97 -3.85 -9.29 -5.59
CA LYS A 97 -4.36 -10.50 -4.92
C LYS A 97 -5.85 -10.42 -4.62
N GLY A 98 -6.45 -9.24 -4.75
CA GLY A 98 -7.88 -9.06 -4.56
C GLY A 98 -8.65 -9.28 -5.84
N ASP A 99 -9.98 -9.34 -5.70
CA ASP A 99 -10.91 -9.49 -6.82
C ASP A 99 -11.65 -8.16 -7.01
N PRO A 100 -11.54 -7.49 -8.18
CA PRO A 100 -12.26 -6.25 -8.41
C PRO A 100 -13.78 -6.39 -8.32
N ALA A 101 -14.32 -7.60 -8.47
CA ALA A 101 -15.75 -7.86 -8.30
C ALA A 101 -16.21 -7.83 -6.84
N THR A 102 -15.29 -7.82 -5.87
CA THR A 102 -15.60 -7.85 -4.44
C THR A 102 -16.40 -6.62 -4.00
N GLY A 103 -16.05 -5.45 -4.50
CA GLY A 103 -16.74 -4.20 -4.17
C GLY A 103 -16.03 -2.99 -4.76
N GLY A 104 -16.68 -1.83 -4.70
CA GLY A 104 -16.16 -0.59 -5.29
C GLY A 104 -15.89 0.54 -4.30
N ALA A 105 -16.07 0.31 -3.00
CA ALA A 105 -15.85 1.36 -2.00
C ALA A 105 -14.35 1.62 -1.79
N LEU A 106 -14.06 2.85 -1.35
CA LEU A 106 -12.71 3.32 -1.04
C LEU A 106 -12.64 3.75 0.42
N GLY A 107 -11.46 3.68 1.01
CA GLY A 107 -11.25 4.11 2.38
C GLY A 107 -9.81 4.49 2.66
N LEU A 108 -9.61 5.00 3.87
CA LEU A 108 -8.31 5.31 4.43
C LEU A 108 -8.03 4.34 5.57
N TRP A 109 -6.77 3.93 5.70
CA TRP A 109 -6.40 2.90 6.66
C TRP A 109 -5.29 3.40 7.58
N VAL A 110 -5.49 3.15 8.87
CA VAL A 110 -4.49 3.45 9.91
C VAL A 110 -4.45 2.26 10.86
N ASP A 111 -3.25 1.74 11.11
CA ASP A 111 -3.08 0.61 12.00
C ASP A 111 -3.24 1.02 13.46
N ILE A 112 -3.53 0.04 14.32
CA ILE A 112 -3.70 0.27 15.76
C ILE A 112 -2.43 0.90 16.35
N GLY A 113 -2.62 1.92 17.20
CA GLY A 113 -1.51 2.64 17.83
C GLY A 113 -0.84 3.69 16.96
N THR A 114 -1.38 3.94 15.74
CA THR A 114 -0.87 4.93 14.82
C THR A 114 -1.84 6.10 14.71
N GLU A 115 -1.31 7.31 14.61
CA GLU A 115 -2.06 8.52 14.30
C GLU A 115 -1.61 9.04 12.94
N ALA A 116 -2.58 9.36 12.07
CA ALA A 116 -2.28 9.87 10.73
C ALA A 116 -3.26 10.97 10.34
N PHE A 117 -2.80 11.86 9.47
CA PHE A 117 -3.59 12.94 8.90
C PHE A 117 -3.64 12.77 7.39
N PHE A 118 -4.81 12.97 6.78
CA PHE A 118 -5.03 12.81 5.35
C PHE A 118 -5.54 14.11 4.76
N SER A 119 -5.12 14.42 3.54
CA SER A 119 -5.51 15.63 2.83
C SER A 119 -5.51 15.39 1.33
N ASN A 120 -6.35 16.12 0.60
CA ASN A 120 -6.36 16.16 -0.87
C ASN A 120 -6.57 14.80 -1.54
N LEU A 121 -7.48 13.97 -0.99
CA LEU A 121 -7.82 12.71 -1.65
C LEU A 121 -8.43 12.98 -3.02
N ARG A 122 -7.86 12.37 -4.06
CA ARG A 122 -8.37 12.46 -5.43
C ARG A 122 -8.50 11.06 -6.01
N VAL A 123 -9.58 10.84 -6.72
CA VAL A 123 -9.83 9.60 -7.44
C VAL A 123 -10.11 9.95 -8.89
N THR A 124 -9.33 9.39 -9.80
CA THR A 124 -9.52 9.60 -11.23
C THR A 124 -9.70 8.25 -11.93
N PRO A 125 -10.50 8.19 -13.01
CA PRO A 125 -10.61 6.96 -13.78
C PRO A 125 -9.25 6.56 -14.35
N ALA A 126 -8.99 5.25 -14.39
CA ALA A 126 -7.79 4.73 -15.00
C ALA A 126 -7.81 5.03 -16.50
N GLN A 127 -6.69 5.48 -17.04
CA GLN A 127 -6.52 5.65 -18.47
C GLN A 127 -6.20 4.29 -19.10
N SER A 128 -6.95 3.96 -20.10
CA SER A 128 -6.73 2.74 -20.87
C SER A 128 -5.65 2.92 -21.93
#